data_9bbc2b45fdda937da92c777338acdc13
#
_entry.id   9bbc2b45fdda937da92c777338acdc13
#
_cell.length_a   1.000
_cell.length_b   1.000
_cell.length_c   1.000
_cell.angle_alpha   90.00
_cell.angle_beta   90.00
_cell.angle_gamma   90.00
#
_symmetry.space_group_name_H-M   'P 1'
#
loop_
_entity.id
_entity.type
_entity.pdbx_description
1 polymer ?
#
loop_
_entity_poly.entity_id
_entity_poly.type
_entity_poly.pdbx_seq_one_letter_code
_entity_poly.pdbx_strand_id
1 'polypeptide(L)'
;MANKIEIKLNRKQLENKILGCWIGKNIGGTLGYPYEGERSIQDVKGFVSEKGNPLPNDDLDLQLVWLQAISDVRPKALNANILADYWLSCITPHWNEYGNARANLNLGLLPPLSGEVDNAQWKISNGAWIRSEIWACLAPGLPNIAAKYAIMDASIDHGYTDGAYAEIFTASMESLAFFETDIRALIEKALTFIPSESRIAKSVRLVLEGYDKGLPWQEVREQVVEQSADIGWFQAPANVAYVVLGLMYGEGDFKKSMIHTVNCGDDTDCTAGTCGSILGIMMGADKLPKDWLGYIGDNIVHVCINATYKTPVPKTCTALTQQVLDLIPEVMSVHDIGFEYVDGENEINLEETKKVLDGYVQRIFKRSPYSFEVTNMMHTDAIVEYDK
;
A
#
# COMPACT_ATOMS: atom_id res chain seq x y z
N MET A 1 -27.20 -22.59 -5.99
CA MET A 1 -26.86 -21.30 -5.40
C MET A 1 -25.50 -21.51 -4.78
N ALA A 2 -24.47 -20.78 -5.20
CA ALA A 2 -23.20 -20.80 -4.48
C ALA A 2 -23.46 -20.30 -3.06
N ASN A 3 -22.89 -20.94 -2.05
CA ASN A 3 -22.96 -20.46 -0.69
C ASN A 3 -22.33 -19.06 -0.66
N LYS A 4 -23.09 -18.07 -0.21
CA LYS A 4 -22.59 -16.72 0.00
C LYS A 4 -21.58 -16.77 1.15
N ILE A 5 -20.42 -16.14 0.97
CA ILE A 5 -19.44 -16.01 2.06
C ILE A 5 -20.03 -15.08 3.10
N GLU A 6 -19.99 -15.50 4.37
CA GLU A 6 -20.42 -14.70 5.50
C GLU A 6 -19.22 -14.38 6.39
N ILE A 7 -19.05 -13.11 6.74
CA ILE A 7 -17.95 -12.60 7.56
C ILE A 7 -18.50 -11.80 8.72
N LYS A 8 -18.03 -12.08 9.92
CA LYS A 8 -18.35 -11.33 11.12
C LYS A 8 -17.08 -10.81 11.77
N LEU A 9 -16.98 -9.50 11.93
CA LEU A 9 -15.81 -8.87 12.51
C LEU A 9 -16.16 -8.07 13.76
N ASN A 10 -15.33 -8.22 14.78
CA ASN A 10 -15.44 -7.42 16.00
C ASN A 10 -15.08 -5.95 15.68
N ARG A 11 -16.08 -5.05 15.78
CA ARG A 11 -15.94 -3.64 15.41
C ARG A 11 -14.82 -2.94 16.19
N LYS A 12 -14.73 -3.18 17.51
CA LYS A 12 -13.71 -2.51 18.36
C LYS A 12 -12.29 -2.98 18.06
N GLN A 13 -12.12 -4.29 17.79
CA GLN A 13 -10.82 -4.82 17.39
C GLN A 13 -10.40 -4.27 16.04
N LEU A 14 -11.32 -4.20 15.08
CA LEU A 14 -11.07 -3.66 13.76
C LEU A 14 -10.73 -2.17 13.81
N GLU A 15 -11.49 -1.38 14.57
CA GLU A 15 -11.21 0.04 14.83
C GLU A 15 -9.80 0.25 15.39
N ASN A 16 -9.41 -0.51 16.40
CA ASN A 16 -8.10 -0.45 17.01
C ASN A 16 -6.96 -0.77 16.02
N LYS A 17 -7.17 -1.76 15.15
CA LYS A 17 -6.19 -2.16 14.13
C LYS A 17 -6.09 -1.14 12.99
N ILE A 18 -7.20 -0.62 12.50
CA ILE A 18 -7.22 0.43 11.46
C ILE A 18 -6.60 1.72 12.01
N LEU A 19 -6.91 2.10 13.23
CA LEU A 19 -6.24 3.24 13.87
C LEU A 19 -4.75 3.01 14.02
N GLY A 20 -4.34 1.79 14.39
CA GLY A 20 -2.94 1.38 14.44
C GLY A 20 -2.22 1.54 13.11
N CYS A 21 -2.88 1.21 12.00
CA CYS A 21 -2.39 1.43 10.64
C CYS A 21 -2.02 2.90 10.40
N TRP A 22 -2.98 3.81 10.58
CA TRP A 22 -2.80 5.24 10.28
C TRP A 22 -1.78 5.92 11.19
N ILE A 23 -1.80 5.59 12.48
CA ILE A 23 -0.80 6.11 13.42
C ILE A 23 0.58 5.54 13.09
N GLY A 24 0.67 4.25 12.76
CA GLY A 24 1.92 3.62 12.31
C GLY A 24 2.50 4.30 11.06
N LYS A 25 1.64 4.62 10.08
CA LYS A 25 1.99 5.39 8.88
C LYS A 25 2.55 6.76 9.22
N ASN A 26 1.86 7.52 10.07
CA ASN A 26 2.30 8.84 10.52
C ASN A 26 3.62 8.80 11.29
N ILE A 27 3.80 7.78 12.14
CA ILE A 27 5.07 7.57 12.86
C ILE A 27 6.19 7.35 11.85
N GLY A 28 5.98 6.45 10.89
CA GLY A 28 6.99 6.08 9.88
C GLY A 28 7.37 7.24 8.98
N GLY A 29 6.38 7.90 8.39
CA GLY A 29 6.59 9.07 7.55
C GLY A 29 7.37 10.17 8.28
N THR A 30 6.98 10.50 9.53
CA THR A 30 7.70 11.51 10.32
C THR A 30 9.11 11.08 10.72
N LEU A 31 9.32 9.80 11.00
CA LEU A 31 10.65 9.27 11.35
C LEU A 31 11.58 9.26 10.13
N GLY A 32 11.08 8.85 8.98
CA GLY A 32 11.86 8.67 7.76
C GLY A 32 12.13 9.97 7.00
N TYR A 33 11.15 10.88 6.90
CA TYR A 33 11.20 12.09 6.08
C TYR A 33 12.53 12.88 6.14
N PRO A 34 13.19 13.09 7.32
CA PRO A 34 14.46 13.83 7.36
C PRO A 34 15.64 13.15 6.64
N TYR A 35 15.49 11.88 6.26
CA TYR A 35 16.54 11.06 5.66
C TYR A 35 16.17 10.60 4.23
N GLU A 36 15.04 11.05 3.71
CA GLU A 36 14.61 10.76 2.35
C GLU A 36 15.67 11.19 1.32
N GLY A 37 15.97 10.30 0.40
CA GLY A 37 16.99 10.53 -0.64
C GLY A 37 18.42 10.18 -0.23
N GLU A 38 18.68 9.90 1.02
CA GLU A 38 19.99 9.45 1.50
C GLU A 38 20.20 7.97 1.15
N ARG A 39 21.09 7.67 0.22
CA ARG A 39 21.29 6.32 -0.34
C ARG A 39 22.18 5.40 0.48
N SER A 40 22.93 5.94 1.42
CA SER A 40 23.81 5.17 2.30
C SER A 40 23.06 4.59 3.48
N ILE A 41 23.65 3.60 4.15
CA ILE A 41 23.19 3.14 5.46
C ILE A 41 23.22 4.32 6.42
N GLN A 42 22.10 4.55 7.11
CA GLN A 42 21.92 5.61 8.08
C GLN A 42 22.24 5.13 9.51
N ASP A 43 22.34 6.04 10.47
CA ASP A 43 22.49 5.75 11.91
C ASP A 43 21.38 6.42 12.73
N VAL A 44 20.14 6.25 12.29
CA VAL A 44 18.94 6.80 12.93
C VAL A 44 18.69 6.05 14.24
N LYS A 45 18.35 6.81 15.29
CA LYS A 45 18.04 6.27 16.63
C LYS A 45 16.64 6.64 17.09
N GLY A 46 15.97 7.56 16.40
CA GLY A 46 14.65 8.08 16.75
C GLY A 46 14.35 9.38 16.01
N PHE A 47 13.27 10.05 16.42
CA PHE A 47 12.85 11.28 15.79
C PHE A 47 13.85 12.43 15.98
N VAL A 48 13.98 13.24 14.94
CA VAL A 48 14.73 14.53 14.94
C VAL A 48 13.82 15.72 14.67
N SER A 49 12.55 15.47 14.32
CA SER A 49 11.50 16.49 14.14
C SER A 49 11.02 17.05 15.48
N GLU A 50 10.15 18.06 15.44
CA GLU A 50 9.55 18.64 16.63
C GLU A 50 8.40 17.76 17.16
N LYS A 51 8.41 17.52 18.48
CA LYS A 51 7.38 16.73 19.13
C LYS A 51 5.99 17.38 19.01
N GLY A 52 4.98 16.58 18.69
CA GLY A 52 3.58 16.99 18.55
C GLY A 52 3.21 17.48 17.15
N ASN A 53 4.17 17.50 16.23
CA ASN A 53 3.97 17.90 14.85
C ASN A 53 4.38 16.75 13.91
N PRO A 54 3.44 15.89 13.47
CA PRO A 54 3.73 14.96 12.39
C PRO A 54 4.12 15.76 11.14
N LEU A 55 5.11 15.27 10.39
CA LEU A 55 5.52 15.90 9.15
C LEU A 55 4.50 15.60 8.05
N PRO A 56 4.33 16.52 7.06
CA PRO A 56 3.51 16.24 5.90
C PRO A 56 3.98 14.95 5.21
N ASN A 57 3.01 14.17 4.73
CA ASN A 57 3.31 12.89 4.09
C ASN A 57 2.34 12.65 2.95
N ASP A 58 2.85 12.61 1.71
CA ASP A 58 2.05 12.33 0.51
C ASP A 58 1.54 10.90 0.47
N ASP A 59 2.24 9.95 1.05
CA ASP A 59 1.80 8.56 1.23
C ASP A 59 0.39 8.47 1.85
N LEU A 60 0.11 9.32 2.83
CA LEU A 60 -1.19 9.36 3.48
C LEU A 60 -2.17 10.23 2.70
N ASP A 61 -1.71 11.34 2.12
CA ASP A 61 -2.53 12.29 1.37
C ASP A 61 -3.27 11.63 0.20
N LEU A 62 -2.58 10.81 -0.59
CA LEU A 62 -3.15 10.11 -1.73
C LEU A 62 -4.28 9.17 -1.29
N GLN A 63 -4.16 8.53 -0.16
CA GLN A 63 -5.18 7.66 0.42
C GLN A 63 -6.43 8.43 0.86
N LEU A 64 -6.26 9.68 1.33
CA LEU A 64 -7.39 10.55 1.65
C LEU A 64 -8.17 10.94 0.38
N VAL A 65 -7.48 11.12 -0.73
CA VAL A 65 -8.13 11.35 -2.05
C VAL A 65 -8.90 10.11 -2.49
N TRP A 66 -8.34 8.91 -2.32
CA TRP A 66 -9.02 7.65 -2.65
C TRP A 66 -10.23 7.40 -1.76
N LEU A 67 -10.11 7.69 -0.47
CA LEU A 67 -11.24 7.64 0.46
C LEU A 67 -12.38 8.56 -0.01
N GLN A 68 -12.04 9.77 -0.44
CA GLN A 68 -13.02 10.71 -0.97
C GLN A 68 -13.67 10.18 -2.25
N ALA A 69 -12.86 9.66 -3.20
CA ALA A 69 -13.36 9.08 -4.43
C ALA A 69 -14.40 7.97 -4.16
N ILE A 70 -14.03 6.98 -3.36
CA ILE A 70 -14.93 5.86 -3.04
C ILE A 70 -16.17 6.30 -2.24
N SER A 71 -16.05 7.33 -1.40
CA SER A 71 -17.18 7.89 -0.64
C SER A 71 -18.18 8.59 -1.56
N ASP A 72 -17.70 9.35 -2.54
CA ASP A 72 -18.55 10.12 -3.46
C ASP A 72 -19.27 9.24 -4.47
N VAL A 73 -18.55 8.33 -5.14
CA VAL A 73 -19.13 7.49 -6.21
C VAL A 73 -19.70 6.17 -5.70
N ARG A 74 -19.41 5.80 -4.49
CA ARG A 74 -19.69 4.53 -3.80
C ARG A 74 -18.90 3.36 -4.40
N PRO A 75 -18.62 2.29 -3.62
CA PRO A 75 -17.76 1.18 -4.02
C PRO A 75 -18.16 0.50 -5.33
N LYS A 76 -19.47 0.44 -5.62
CA LYS A 76 -19.99 -0.22 -6.84
C LYS A 76 -19.58 0.48 -8.13
N ALA A 77 -19.44 1.80 -8.12
CA ALA A 77 -19.10 2.58 -9.31
C ALA A 77 -17.61 2.85 -9.44
N LEU A 78 -16.81 2.56 -8.39
CA LEU A 78 -15.37 2.86 -8.40
C LEU A 78 -14.63 2.03 -9.46
N ASN A 79 -13.82 2.72 -10.25
CA ASN A 79 -12.94 2.13 -11.25
C ASN A 79 -11.72 3.03 -11.48
N ALA A 80 -10.73 2.55 -12.25
CA ALA A 80 -9.49 3.27 -12.49
C ALA A 80 -9.69 4.65 -13.15
N ASN A 81 -10.68 4.79 -14.03
CA ASN A 81 -10.95 6.09 -14.69
C ASN A 81 -11.48 7.14 -13.70
N ILE A 82 -12.32 6.73 -12.76
CA ILE A 82 -12.79 7.61 -11.69
C ILE A 82 -11.63 8.02 -10.79
N LEU A 83 -10.76 7.09 -10.38
CA LEU A 83 -9.56 7.42 -9.62
C LEU A 83 -8.66 8.39 -10.41
N ALA A 84 -8.53 8.22 -11.73
CA ALA A 84 -7.79 9.14 -12.58
C ALA A 84 -8.40 10.55 -12.63
N ASP A 85 -9.72 10.69 -12.60
CA ASP A 85 -10.40 11.98 -12.50
C ASP A 85 -10.10 12.70 -11.18
N TYR A 86 -10.08 11.93 -10.07
CA TYR A 86 -9.66 12.44 -8.76
C TYR A 86 -8.16 12.78 -8.72
N TRP A 87 -7.33 12.00 -9.42
CA TRP A 87 -5.91 12.33 -9.60
C TRP A 87 -5.74 13.72 -10.23
N LEU A 88 -6.40 13.96 -11.34
CA LEU A 88 -6.32 15.25 -12.05
C LEU A 88 -6.85 16.41 -11.19
N SER A 89 -7.90 16.17 -10.43
CA SER A 89 -8.63 17.21 -9.71
C SER A 89 -8.07 17.53 -8.34
N CYS A 90 -7.59 16.51 -7.62
CA CYS A 90 -7.28 16.62 -6.18
C CYS A 90 -5.79 16.56 -5.86
N ILE A 91 -4.97 15.92 -6.68
CA ILE A 91 -3.53 15.75 -6.41
C ILE A 91 -2.75 16.86 -7.10
N THR A 92 -1.94 17.61 -6.34
CA THR A 92 -1.26 18.82 -6.87
C THR A 92 0.14 18.59 -7.41
N PRO A 93 1.00 17.71 -6.86
CA PRO A 93 2.38 17.59 -7.33
C PRO A 93 2.48 17.01 -8.73
N HIS A 94 3.61 17.36 -9.37
CA HIS A 94 4.00 16.87 -10.69
C HIS A 94 5.33 16.11 -10.62
N TRP A 95 5.61 15.48 -9.48
CA TRP A 95 6.83 14.73 -9.26
C TRP A 95 6.80 13.41 -10.04
N ASN A 96 7.93 13.02 -10.61
CA ASN A 96 8.17 11.68 -11.13
C ASN A 96 6.95 11.07 -11.86
N GLU A 97 6.47 9.92 -11.40
CA GLU A 97 5.28 9.22 -11.91
C GLU A 97 4.01 10.07 -11.81
N TYR A 98 3.86 10.92 -10.79
CA TYR A 98 2.68 11.78 -10.66
C TYR A 98 2.55 12.74 -11.83
N GLY A 99 3.67 13.34 -12.25
CA GLY A 99 3.73 14.23 -13.40
C GLY A 99 3.49 13.50 -14.71
N ASN A 100 4.07 12.32 -14.88
CA ASN A 100 3.87 11.49 -16.06
C ASN A 100 2.41 11.06 -16.21
N ALA A 101 1.80 10.53 -15.16
CA ALA A 101 0.39 10.14 -15.18
C ALA A 101 -0.50 11.32 -15.52
N ARG A 102 -0.29 12.48 -14.88
CA ARG A 102 -1.05 13.71 -15.17
C ARG A 102 -0.89 14.15 -16.63
N ALA A 103 0.32 14.14 -17.18
CA ALA A 103 0.56 14.51 -18.58
C ALA A 103 -0.20 13.57 -19.52
N ASN A 104 -0.11 12.27 -19.30
CA ASN A 104 -0.76 11.26 -20.11
C ASN A 104 -2.30 11.35 -20.01
N LEU A 105 -2.85 11.51 -18.80
CA LEU A 105 -4.28 11.71 -18.61
C LEU A 105 -4.80 12.97 -19.32
N ASN A 106 -4.05 14.07 -19.28
CA ASN A 106 -4.41 15.31 -20.01
C ASN A 106 -4.36 15.14 -21.54
N LEU A 107 -3.59 14.17 -22.03
CA LEU A 107 -3.59 13.76 -23.46
C LEU A 107 -4.73 12.79 -23.79
N GLY A 108 -5.54 12.38 -22.80
CA GLY A 108 -6.64 11.44 -23.00
C GLY A 108 -6.21 9.97 -22.92
N LEU A 109 -4.99 9.67 -22.45
CA LEU A 109 -4.53 8.32 -22.20
C LEU A 109 -5.07 7.87 -20.84
N LEU A 110 -6.06 6.99 -20.85
CA LEU A 110 -6.68 6.46 -19.65
C LEU A 110 -5.83 5.31 -19.04
N PRO A 111 -6.01 5.00 -17.74
CA PRO A 111 -5.40 3.81 -17.15
C PRO A 111 -5.70 2.53 -17.94
N PRO A 112 -4.72 1.64 -18.15
CA PRO A 112 -3.35 1.68 -17.65
C PRO A 112 -2.35 2.47 -18.52
N LEU A 113 -2.78 3.01 -19.67
CA LEU A 113 -1.89 3.71 -20.58
C LEU A 113 -1.29 4.98 -19.98
N SER A 114 -2.02 5.64 -19.08
CA SER A 114 -1.51 6.79 -18.33
C SER A 114 -0.27 6.49 -17.51
N GLY A 115 -0.14 5.26 -17.01
CA GLY A 115 1.02 4.80 -16.26
C GLY A 115 2.12 4.14 -17.12
N GLU A 116 1.82 3.79 -18.38
CA GLU A 116 2.76 3.05 -19.25
C GLU A 116 3.49 3.94 -20.25
N VAL A 117 2.77 4.89 -20.90
CA VAL A 117 3.30 5.66 -22.03
C VAL A 117 4.32 6.66 -21.53
N ASP A 118 5.51 6.67 -22.19
CA ASP A 118 6.65 7.55 -21.86
C ASP A 118 7.05 7.55 -20.37
N ASN A 119 6.80 6.44 -19.67
CA ASN A 119 7.05 6.30 -18.24
C ASN A 119 8.12 5.23 -17.93
N ALA A 120 9.09 5.02 -18.81
CA ALA A 120 10.11 3.97 -18.64
C ALA A 120 10.92 4.13 -17.35
N GLN A 121 11.12 5.37 -16.89
CA GLN A 121 11.91 5.67 -15.68
C GLN A 121 11.12 5.46 -14.38
N TRP A 122 9.83 5.79 -14.35
CA TRP A 122 9.06 5.90 -13.10
C TRP A 122 7.96 4.86 -12.93
N LYS A 123 7.62 4.09 -13.95
CA LYS A 123 6.57 3.06 -13.87
C LYS A 123 6.84 1.90 -12.91
N ILE A 124 8.05 1.83 -12.35
CA ILE A 124 8.43 0.87 -11.30
C ILE A 124 8.90 1.57 -10.02
N SER A 125 8.62 2.88 -9.88
CA SER A 125 8.94 3.69 -8.70
C SER A 125 8.00 3.39 -7.52
N ASN A 126 8.10 4.21 -6.48
CA ASN A 126 7.45 3.94 -5.20
C ASN A 126 5.98 4.40 -5.14
N GLY A 127 5.55 5.33 -5.99
CA GLY A 127 4.30 6.07 -5.83
C GLY A 127 3.03 5.24 -5.65
N ALA A 128 2.95 4.02 -6.16
CA ALA A 128 1.76 3.18 -6.01
C ALA A 128 1.70 2.50 -4.63
N TRP A 129 2.70 1.71 -4.26
CA TRP A 129 2.64 0.86 -3.07
C TRP A 129 2.64 1.63 -1.74
N ILE A 130 3.05 2.90 -1.75
CA ILE A 130 3.06 3.77 -0.57
C ILE A 130 1.66 4.20 -0.11
N ARG A 131 0.63 3.92 -0.89
CA ARG A 131 -0.76 4.33 -0.66
C ARG A 131 -1.75 3.15 -0.63
N SER A 132 -1.23 1.95 -0.37
CA SER A 132 -1.99 0.69 -0.41
C SER A 132 -2.90 0.44 0.80
N GLU A 133 -2.63 1.08 1.94
CA GLU A 133 -3.27 0.79 3.23
C GLU A 133 -4.79 1.05 3.20
N ILE A 134 -5.25 2.04 2.42
CA ILE A 134 -6.69 2.33 2.31
C ILE A 134 -7.45 1.12 1.75
N TRP A 135 -6.88 0.46 0.74
CA TRP A 135 -7.47 -0.74 0.11
C TRP A 135 -7.49 -1.93 1.06
N ALA A 136 -6.43 -2.09 1.83
CA ALA A 136 -6.34 -3.12 2.86
C ALA A 136 -7.32 -2.89 4.02
N CYS A 137 -7.43 -1.65 4.51
CA CYS A 137 -8.35 -1.28 5.57
C CYS A 137 -9.83 -1.38 5.17
N LEU A 138 -10.15 -1.17 3.89
CA LEU A 138 -11.49 -1.39 3.34
C LEU A 138 -11.82 -2.88 3.12
N ALA A 139 -10.79 -3.75 3.08
CA ALA A 139 -10.90 -5.18 2.83
C ALA A 139 -10.12 -6.01 3.88
N PRO A 140 -10.38 -5.85 5.19
CA PRO A 140 -9.61 -6.53 6.24
C PRO A 140 -9.76 -8.06 6.14
N GLY A 141 -8.63 -8.78 5.98
CA GLY A 141 -8.60 -10.22 5.80
C GLY A 141 -9.10 -10.71 4.44
N LEU A 142 -9.26 -9.80 3.48
CA LEU A 142 -9.74 -10.08 2.12
C LEU A 142 -8.70 -9.64 1.08
N PRO A 143 -7.52 -10.27 1.06
CA PRO A 143 -6.39 -9.81 0.25
C PRO A 143 -6.69 -9.74 -1.24
N ASN A 144 -7.59 -10.58 -1.76
CA ASN A 144 -7.99 -10.52 -3.17
C ASN A 144 -8.81 -9.26 -3.50
N ILE A 145 -9.60 -8.76 -2.55
CA ILE A 145 -10.32 -7.49 -2.73
C ILE A 145 -9.34 -6.33 -2.65
N ALA A 146 -8.46 -6.33 -1.65
CA ALA A 146 -7.41 -5.32 -1.52
C ALA A 146 -6.55 -5.26 -2.80
N ALA A 147 -6.07 -6.40 -3.30
CA ALA A 147 -5.32 -6.51 -4.55
C ALA A 147 -6.09 -5.99 -5.78
N LYS A 148 -7.41 -6.21 -5.84
CA LYS A 148 -8.27 -5.70 -6.91
C LYS A 148 -8.30 -4.17 -6.93
N TYR A 149 -8.44 -3.53 -5.78
CA TYR A 149 -8.42 -2.08 -5.69
C TYR A 149 -7.01 -1.53 -5.92
N ALA A 150 -5.98 -2.18 -5.37
CA ALA A 150 -4.59 -1.81 -5.58
C ALA A 150 -4.21 -1.75 -7.07
N ILE A 151 -4.60 -2.74 -7.87
CA ILE A 151 -4.28 -2.69 -9.30
C ILE A 151 -5.08 -1.62 -10.06
N MET A 152 -6.29 -1.30 -9.63
CA MET A 152 -7.05 -0.17 -10.20
C MET A 152 -6.32 1.15 -9.94
N ASP A 153 -5.82 1.34 -8.73
CA ASP A 153 -5.03 2.48 -8.30
C ASP A 153 -3.70 2.56 -9.05
N ALA A 154 -2.84 1.55 -8.91
CA ALA A 154 -1.52 1.51 -9.53
C ALA A 154 -1.55 1.69 -11.05
N SER A 155 -2.62 1.25 -11.71
CA SER A 155 -2.74 1.38 -13.16
C SER A 155 -2.71 2.82 -13.66
N ILE A 156 -2.97 3.81 -12.80
CA ILE A 156 -3.02 5.24 -13.16
C ILE A 156 -1.62 5.75 -13.54
N ASP A 157 -0.63 5.45 -12.71
CA ASP A 157 0.71 6.02 -12.78
C ASP A 157 1.83 4.98 -12.99
N HIS A 158 1.54 3.69 -12.80
CA HIS A 158 2.49 2.59 -12.97
C HIS A 158 2.09 1.57 -14.04
N GLY A 159 0.86 1.67 -14.58
CA GLY A 159 0.34 0.66 -15.50
C GLY A 159 0.31 -0.73 -14.85
N TYR A 160 0.72 -1.77 -15.61
CA TYR A 160 0.79 -3.15 -15.11
C TYR A 160 2.22 -3.65 -15.02
N THR A 161 3.02 -2.99 -14.20
CA THR A 161 4.46 -3.24 -14.04
C THR A 161 4.83 -3.69 -12.64
N ASP A 162 6.12 -3.79 -12.33
CA ASP A 162 6.59 -4.06 -10.96
C ASP A 162 6.14 -3.00 -9.95
N GLY A 163 5.88 -1.75 -10.36
CA GLY A 163 5.26 -0.74 -9.49
C GLY A 163 3.85 -1.16 -9.04
N ALA A 164 3.03 -1.67 -9.96
CA ALA A 164 1.71 -2.20 -9.61
C ALA A 164 1.80 -3.51 -8.79
N TYR A 165 2.77 -4.38 -9.09
CA TYR A 165 2.99 -5.58 -8.27
C TYR A 165 3.40 -5.24 -6.85
N ALA A 166 4.15 -4.14 -6.66
CA ALA A 166 4.50 -3.65 -5.33
C ALA A 166 3.24 -3.29 -4.53
N GLU A 167 2.31 -2.54 -5.11
CA GLU A 167 1.06 -2.18 -4.43
C GLU A 167 0.16 -3.40 -4.16
N ILE A 168 0.06 -4.34 -5.11
CA ILE A 168 -0.67 -5.60 -4.88
C ILE A 168 -0.06 -6.36 -3.70
N PHE A 169 1.28 -6.43 -3.63
CA PHE A 169 1.98 -7.10 -2.55
C PHE A 169 1.72 -6.44 -1.19
N THR A 170 1.88 -5.12 -1.09
CA THR A 170 1.68 -4.39 0.17
C THR A 170 0.22 -4.40 0.60
N ALA A 171 -0.74 -4.11 -0.29
CA ALA A 171 -2.17 -4.17 0.02
C ALA A 171 -2.62 -5.57 0.46
N SER A 172 -2.11 -6.63 -0.18
CA SER A 172 -2.41 -8.01 0.22
C SER A 172 -1.82 -8.34 1.59
N MET A 173 -0.58 -7.91 1.84
CA MET A 173 0.10 -8.10 3.12
C MET A 173 -0.62 -7.38 4.25
N GLU A 174 -0.96 -6.12 4.06
CA GLU A 174 -1.69 -5.29 5.03
C GLU A 174 -3.09 -5.85 5.32
N SER A 175 -3.80 -6.30 4.28
CA SER A 175 -5.10 -6.97 4.45
C SER A 175 -4.99 -8.25 5.28
N LEU A 176 -3.99 -9.07 5.02
CA LEU A 176 -3.71 -10.29 5.79
C LEU A 176 -3.28 -9.98 7.23
N ALA A 177 -2.57 -8.86 7.47
CA ALA A 177 -2.06 -8.45 8.79
C ALA A 177 -3.17 -8.24 9.84
N PHE A 178 -4.42 -8.07 9.42
CA PHE A 178 -5.56 -8.02 10.34
C PHE A 178 -5.73 -9.32 11.13
N PHE A 179 -5.28 -10.47 10.60
CA PHE A 179 -5.52 -11.80 11.19
C PHE A 179 -4.25 -12.65 11.30
N GLU A 180 -3.21 -12.36 10.52
CA GLU A 180 -1.92 -13.06 10.61
C GLU A 180 -1.04 -12.39 11.67
N THR A 181 -0.42 -13.21 12.51
CA THR A 181 0.48 -12.74 13.58
C THR A 181 1.93 -13.11 13.35
N ASP A 182 2.19 -14.03 12.44
CA ASP A 182 3.54 -14.43 12.04
C ASP A 182 4.00 -13.59 10.84
N ILE A 183 5.05 -12.80 11.02
CA ILE A 183 5.58 -11.89 10.00
C ILE A 183 6.07 -12.68 8.77
N ARG A 184 6.74 -13.79 8.96
CA ARG A 184 7.24 -14.62 7.87
C ARG A 184 6.09 -15.21 7.04
N ALA A 185 5.10 -15.79 7.71
CA ALA A 185 3.90 -16.32 7.06
C ALA A 185 3.12 -15.22 6.33
N LEU A 186 3.04 -14.03 6.90
CA LEU A 186 2.41 -12.86 6.29
C LEU A 186 3.06 -12.51 4.94
N ILE A 187 4.38 -12.38 4.92
CA ILE A 187 5.17 -12.06 3.72
C ILE A 187 5.02 -13.16 2.67
N GLU A 188 5.16 -14.43 3.05
CA GLU A 188 5.05 -15.56 2.13
C GLU A 188 3.65 -15.68 1.51
N LYS A 189 2.59 -15.43 2.28
CA LYS A 189 1.22 -15.38 1.77
C LYS A 189 1.03 -14.22 0.79
N ALA A 190 1.53 -13.02 1.10
CA ALA A 190 1.44 -11.87 0.21
C ALA A 190 2.18 -12.09 -1.12
N LEU A 191 3.33 -12.77 -1.13
CA LEU A 191 4.05 -13.15 -2.34
C LEU A 191 3.23 -14.01 -3.31
N THR A 192 2.19 -14.70 -2.82
CA THR A 192 1.34 -15.51 -3.70
C THR A 192 0.40 -14.69 -4.59
N PHE A 193 0.28 -13.38 -4.35
CA PHE A 193 -0.58 -12.45 -5.10
C PHE A 193 0.14 -11.79 -6.28
N ILE A 194 1.45 -11.93 -6.39
CA ILE A 194 2.25 -11.33 -7.46
C ILE A 194 3.00 -12.41 -8.26
N PRO A 195 3.42 -12.13 -9.52
CA PRO A 195 4.21 -13.07 -10.29
C PRO A 195 5.52 -13.42 -9.59
N SER A 196 5.83 -14.72 -9.51
CA SER A 196 7.04 -15.20 -8.85
C SER A 196 8.33 -14.67 -9.47
N GLU A 197 8.29 -14.31 -10.75
CA GLU A 197 9.42 -13.80 -11.52
C GLU A 197 9.53 -12.29 -11.51
N SER A 198 8.58 -11.57 -10.87
CA SER A 198 8.64 -10.12 -10.73
C SER A 198 9.89 -9.68 -9.95
N ARG A 199 10.36 -8.45 -10.19
CA ARG A 199 11.46 -7.87 -9.44
C ARG A 199 11.13 -7.76 -7.96
N ILE A 200 9.88 -7.40 -7.62
CA ILE A 200 9.39 -7.34 -6.25
C ILE A 200 9.56 -8.70 -5.55
N ALA A 201 9.05 -9.77 -6.15
CA ALA A 201 9.15 -11.10 -5.56
C ALA A 201 10.60 -11.56 -5.38
N LYS A 202 11.48 -11.24 -6.33
CA LYS A 202 12.92 -11.55 -6.24
C LYS A 202 13.60 -10.79 -5.13
N SER A 203 13.33 -9.48 -4.98
CA SER A 203 13.93 -8.65 -3.93
C SER A 203 13.46 -9.05 -2.54
N VAL A 204 12.17 -9.36 -2.38
CA VAL A 204 11.61 -9.88 -1.13
C VAL A 204 12.27 -11.22 -0.76
N ARG A 205 12.36 -12.17 -1.69
CA ARG A 205 13.02 -13.47 -1.43
C ARG A 205 14.48 -13.34 -1.05
N LEU A 206 15.20 -12.41 -1.66
CA LEU A 206 16.61 -12.13 -1.31
C LEU A 206 16.72 -11.77 0.17
N VAL A 207 15.83 -10.92 0.69
CA VAL A 207 15.82 -10.57 2.12
C VAL A 207 15.51 -11.79 2.99
N LEU A 208 14.50 -12.57 2.62
CA LEU A 208 14.13 -13.78 3.37
C LEU A 208 15.27 -14.80 3.41
N GLU A 209 15.94 -15.02 2.30
CA GLU A 209 17.10 -15.92 2.21
C GLU A 209 18.30 -15.41 3.02
N GLY A 210 18.57 -14.10 3.00
CA GLY A 210 19.62 -13.48 3.79
C GLY A 210 19.38 -13.66 5.29
N TYR A 211 18.14 -13.44 5.72
CA TYR A 211 17.70 -13.66 7.10
C TYR A 211 17.87 -15.13 7.51
N ASP A 212 17.41 -16.08 6.69
CA ASP A 212 17.53 -17.52 6.94
C ASP A 212 18.98 -18.00 7.05
N LYS A 213 19.90 -17.36 6.33
CA LYS A 213 21.34 -17.58 6.40
C LYS A 213 22.01 -16.93 7.63
N GLY A 214 21.25 -16.14 8.40
CA GLY A 214 21.78 -15.40 9.56
C GLY A 214 22.74 -14.26 9.17
N LEU A 215 22.62 -13.70 7.95
CA LEU A 215 23.46 -12.58 7.53
C LEU A 215 23.09 -11.31 8.32
N PRO A 216 24.05 -10.41 8.59
CA PRO A 216 23.74 -9.09 9.12
C PRO A 216 22.82 -8.32 8.17
N TRP A 217 21.87 -7.54 8.72
CA TRP A 217 20.93 -6.78 7.90
C TRP A 217 21.61 -5.83 6.92
N GLN A 218 22.77 -5.27 7.29
CA GLN A 218 23.58 -4.40 6.42
C GLN A 218 24.06 -5.13 5.18
N GLU A 219 24.50 -6.37 5.32
CA GLU A 219 24.95 -7.17 4.19
C GLU A 219 23.80 -7.52 3.25
N VAL A 220 22.62 -7.85 3.80
CA VAL A 220 21.42 -8.11 3.00
C VAL A 220 20.96 -6.83 2.28
N ARG A 221 21.02 -5.70 2.95
CA ARG A 221 20.73 -4.38 2.34
C ARG A 221 21.63 -4.10 1.14
N GLU A 222 22.94 -4.35 1.26
CA GLU A 222 23.87 -4.15 0.12
C GLU A 222 23.58 -5.10 -1.04
N GLN A 223 23.18 -6.34 -0.77
CA GLN A 223 22.75 -7.27 -1.82
C GLN A 223 21.48 -6.77 -2.54
N VAL A 224 20.53 -6.14 -1.83
CA VAL A 224 19.35 -5.50 -2.44
C VAL A 224 19.74 -4.34 -3.34
N VAL A 225 20.70 -3.50 -2.91
CA VAL A 225 21.23 -2.40 -3.73
C VAL A 225 21.86 -2.92 -5.00
N GLU A 226 22.71 -3.95 -4.89
CA GLU A 226 23.37 -4.57 -6.05
C GLU A 226 22.33 -5.15 -7.03
N GLN A 227 21.30 -5.86 -6.53
CA GLN A 227 20.25 -6.43 -7.36
C GLN A 227 19.45 -5.37 -8.12
N SER A 228 19.31 -4.15 -7.56
CA SER A 228 18.54 -3.05 -8.11
C SER A 228 19.38 -1.97 -8.81
N ALA A 229 20.70 -2.20 -8.97
CA ALA A 229 21.64 -1.20 -9.49
C ALA A 229 21.31 -0.73 -10.92
N ASP A 230 20.65 -1.57 -11.72
CA ASP A 230 20.27 -1.27 -13.11
C ASP A 230 19.07 -0.30 -13.21
N ILE A 231 18.25 -0.19 -12.17
CA ILE A 231 17.06 0.67 -12.16
C ILE A 231 17.24 1.94 -11.32
N GLY A 232 18.25 1.97 -10.49
CA GLY A 232 18.57 3.12 -9.65
C GLY A 232 17.74 3.17 -8.36
N TRP A 233 17.68 4.34 -7.76
CA TRP A 233 17.04 4.62 -6.48
C TRP A 233 15.60 5.16 -6.67
N PHE A 234 14.82 5.25 -5.58
CA PHE A 234 13.37 5.55 -5.59
C PHE A 234 12.54 4.53 -6.38
N GLN A 235 13.03 3.30 -6.47
CA GLN A 235 12.35 2.23 -7.19
C GLN A 235 11.79 1.18 -6.22
N ALA A 236 10.57 0.73 -6.49
CA ALA A 236 9.82 -0.17 -5.63
C ALA A 236 10.55 -1.48 -5.25
N PRO A 237 11.31 -2.16 -6.15
CA PRO A 237 11.96 -3.43 -5.79
C PRO A 237 12.89 -3.34 -4.59
N ALA A 238 13.71 -2.28 -4.50
CA ALA A 238 14.60 -2.09 -3.36
C ALA A 238 13.83 -1.64 -2.11
N ASN A 239 12.95 -0.65 -2.25
CA ASN A 239 12.25 -0.06 -1.12
C ASN A 239 11.25 -1.03 -0.45
N VAL A 240 10.52 -1.83 -1.23
CA VAL A 240 9.69 -2.93 -0.68
C VAL A 240 10.55 -3.97 0.05
N ALA A 241 11.74 -4.28 -0.48
CA ALA A 241 12.68 -5.16 0.22
C ALA A 241 13.16 -4.55 1.55
N TYR A 242 13.34 -3.23 1.65
CA TYR A 242 13.68 -2.57 2.92
C TYR A 242 12.56 -2.62 3.94
N VAL A 243 11.30 -2.53 3.51
CA VAL A 243 10.14 -2.80 4.40
C VAL A 243 10.21 -4.22 4.96
N VAL A 244 10.41 -5.21 4.09
CA VAL A 244 10.52 -6.61 4.50
C VAL A 244 11.73 -6.85 5.40
N LEU A 245 12.86 -6.21 5.12
CA LEU A 245 14.06 -6.26 5.95
C LEU A 245 13.77 -5.73 7.36
N GLY A 246 13.13 -4.56 7.46
CA GLY A 246 12.74 -3.99 8.74
C GLY A 246 11.82 -4.89 9.55
N LEU A 247 10.82 -5.50 8.89
CA LEU A 247 9.90 -6.44 9.52
C LEU A 247 10.62 -7.68 10.03
N MET A 248 11.50 -8.31 9.23
CA MET A 248 12.20 -9.55 9.59
C MET A 248 13.24 -9.32 10.68
N TYR A 249 14.13 -8.34 10.52
CA TYR A 249 15.21 -8.06 11.48
C TYR A 249 14.73 -7.32 12.73
N GLY A 250 13.54 -6.73 12.68
CA GLY A 250 12.86 -6.17 13.84
C GLY A 250 12.26 -7.21 14.78
N GLU A 251 12.00 -8.44 14.29
CA GLU A 251 11.53 -9.59 15.08
C GLU A 251 10.27 -9.28 15.91
N GLY A 252 9.36 -8.46 15.35
CA GLY A 252 8.09 -8.07 16.00
C GLY A 252 8.21 -6.87 16.96
N ASP A 253 9.40 -6.34 17.20
CA ASP A 253 9.55 -5.07 17.93
C ASP A 253 9.31 -3.88 16.99
N PHE A 254 8.31 -3.08 17.30
CA PHE A 254 7.90 -1.94 16.47
C PHE A 254 9.04 -0.96 16.23
N LYS A 255 9.72 -0.52 17.29
CA LYS A 255 10.79 0.48 17.17
C LYS A 255 12.01 -0.06 16.42
N LYS A 256 12.40 -1.30 16.74
CA LYS A 256 13.53 -1.97 16.08
C LYS A 256 13.27 -2.13 14.59
N SER A 257 12.06 -2.55 14.20
CA SER A 257 11.65 -2.66 12.80
C SER A 257 11.74 -1.32 12.07
N MET A 258 11.15 -0.27 12.64
CA MET A 258 11.16 1.08 12.08
C MET A 258 12.58 1.62 11.90
N ILE A 259 13.44 1.46 12.90
CA ILE A 259 14.84 1.90 12.87
C ILE A 259 15.63 1.13 11.79
N HIS A 260 15.45 -0.19 11.68
CA HIS A 260 16.09 -0.95 10.61
C HIS A 260 15.65 -0.48 9.23
N THR A 261 14.35 -0.25 9.05
CA THR A 261 13.78 0.22 7.77
C THR A 261 14.38 1.56 7.37
N VAL A 262 14.33 2.58 8.24
CA VAL A 262 14.88 3.91 7.95
C VAL A 262 16.40 3.84 7.70
N ASN A 263 17.12 3.01 8.46
CA ASN A 263 18.56 2.87 8.31
C ASN A 263 18.99 2.24 6.97
N CYS A 264 18.06 1.64 6.21
CA CYS A 264 18.36 1.20 4.83
C CYS A 264 18.59 2.38 3.87
N GLY A 265 18.09 3.56 4.18
CA GLY A 265 18.17 4.73 3.28
C GLY A 265 17.18 4.65 2.12
N ASP A 266 17.43 5.42 1.07
CA ASP A 266 16.61 5.60 -0.12
C ASP A 266 15.32 6.38 0.19
N ASP A 267 14.16 5.81 0.04
CA ASP A 267 12.84 6.42 0.28
C ASP A 267 12.35 6.08 1.69
N THR A 268 12.91 6.76 2.66
CA THR A 268 12.84 6.36 4.07
C THR A 268 11.51 6.62 4.75
N ASP A 269 10.78 7.65 4.36
CA ASP A 269 9.44 7.95 4.87
C ASP A 269 8.41 6.96 4.32
N CYS A 270 8.48 6.64 3.04
CA CYS A 270 7.63 5.64 2.40
C CYS A 270 7.86 4.25 3.01
N THR A 271 9.12 3.81 3.11
CA THR A 271 9.44 2.49 3.66
C THR A 271 9.06 2.36 5.13
N ALA A 272 9.38 3.36 5.95
CA ALA A 272 9.01 3.37 7.35
C ALA A 272 7.49 3.55 7.55
N GLY A 273 6.84 4.35 6.72
CA GLY A 273 5.38 4.51 6.72
C GLY A 273 4.67 3.17 6.56
N THR A 274 5.03 2.40 5.54
CA THR A 274 4.42 1.09 5.27
C THR A 274 4.81 0.03 6.31
N CYS A 275 6.08 0.00 6.77
CA CYS A 275 6.47 -0.86 7.88
C CYS A 275 5.65 -0.58 9.14
N GLY A 276 5.46 0.71 9.47
CA GLY A 276 4.65 1.17 10.59
C GLY A 276 3.17 0.81 10.46
N SER A 277 2.61 0.92 9.26
CA SER A 277 1.23 0.52 8.97
C SER A 277 1.00 -0.97 9.20
N ILE A 278 1.85 -1.81 8.65
CA ILE A 278 1.75 -3.27 8.79
C ILE A 278 1.81 -3.67 10.26
N LEU A 279 2.81 -3.19 10.99
CA LEU A 279 2.95 -3.49 12.42
C LEU A 279 1.80 -2.89 13.24
N GLY A 280 1.34 -1.70 12.87
CA GLY A 280 0.18 -1.05 13.48
C GLY A 280 -1.11 -1.84 13.32
N ILE A 281 -1.35 -2.44 12.14
CA ILE A 281 -2.46 -3.37 11.91
C ILE A 281 -2.29 -4.63 12.77
N MET A 282 -1.12 -5.24 12.77
CA MET A 282 -0.88 -6.48 13.53
C MET A 282 -1.10 -6.27 15.03
N MET A 283 -0.57 -5.19 15.59
CA MET A 283 -0.57 -4.92 17.02
C MET A 283 -1.86 -4.24 17.52
N GLY A 284 -2.43 -3.35 16.72
CA GLY A 284 -3.45 -2.39 17.14
C GLY A 284 -2.84 -1.13 17.81
N ALA A 285 -3.56 -0.01 17.73
CA ALA A 285 -3.10 1.29 18.24
C ALA A 285 -2.77 1.27 19.74
N ASP A 286 -3.51 0.50 20.53
CA ASP A 286 -3.35 0.38 21.98
C ASP A 286 -2.02 -0.25 22.41
N LYS A 287 -1.38 -1.00 21.53
CA LYS A 287 -0.08 -1.68 21.78
C LYS A 287 1.12 -0.97 21.17
N LEU A 288 0.91 0.09 20.38
CA LEU A 288 2.00 0.89 19.87
C LEU A 288 2.81 1.56 20.99
N PRO A 289 4.12 1.83 20.80
CA PRO A 289 4.97 2.45 21.81
C PRO A 289 4.41 3.79 22.30
N LYS A 290 4.06 3.90 23.56
CA LYS A 290 3.35 5.08 24.13
C LYS A 290 4.14 6.40 23.99
N ASP A 291 5.46 6.33 24.05
CA ASP A 291 6.32 7.49 23.88
C ASP A 291 6.30 7.98 22.42
N TRP A 292 6.25 7.09 21.44
CA TRP A 292 6.12 7.44 20.02
C TRP A 292 4.70 7.90 19.68
N LEU A 293 3.67 7.26 20.24
CA LEU A 293 2.28 7.76 20.18
C LEU A 293 2.17 9.18 20.70
N GLY A 294 2.73 9.44 21.89
CA GLY A 294 2.73 10.77 22.50
C GLY A 294 3.62 11.78 21.79
N TYR A 295 4.51 11.31 20.90
CA TYR A 295 5.34 12.19 20.07
C TYR A 295 4.57 12.66 18.82
N ILE A 296 3.85 11.76 18.14
CA ILE A 296 3.17 12.04 16.86
C ILE A 296 1.77 12.63 17.09
N GLY A 297 0.98 12.06 18.00
CA GLY A 297 -0.42 12.43 18.19
C GLY A 297 -1.35 11.82 17.14
N ASP A 298 -2.53 12.43 16.96
CA ASP A 298 -3.61 11.94 16.09
C ASP A 298 -3.81 12.78 14.81
N ASN A 299 -3.12 13.91 14.69
CA ASN A 299 -3.29 14.83 13.56
C ASN A 299 -2.69 14.28 12.27
N ILE A 300 -3.35 14.60 11.16
CA ILE A 300 -2.85 14.38 9.79
C ILE A 300 -2.46 15.76 9.23
N VAL A 301 -1.25 15.84 8.69
CA VAL A 301 -0.73 17.04 8.00
C VAL A 301 -0.49 16.65 6.54
N HIS A 302 -1.17 17.33 5.62
CA HIS A 302 -1.09 17.02 4.19
C HIS A 302 -0.42 18.12 3.37
N VAL A 303 0.15 17.74 2.23
CA VAL A 303 0.92 18.59 1.32
C VAL A 303 0.47 18.45 -0.14
N CYS A 304 -0.09 17.30 -0.52
CA CYS A 304 -0.39 16.95 -1.92
C CYS A 304 -1.83 17.21 -2.34
N ILE A 305 -2.74 17.51 -1.40
CA ILE A 305 -4.16 17.69 -1.68
C ILE A 305 -4.44 19.12 -2.13
N ASN A 306 -5.18 19.28 -3.21
CA ASN A 306 -5.55 20.59 -3.75
C ASN A 306 -6.51 21.34 -2.80
N ALA A 307 -6.00 22.37 -2.14
CA ALA A 307 -6.76 23.20 -1.20
C ALA A 307 -7.89 24.02 -1.86
N THR A 308 -7.85 24.25 -3.18
CA THR A 308 -8.92 24.94 -3.90
C THR A 308 -10.13 24.04 -4.15
N TYR A 309 -9.91 22.74 -4.23
CA TYR A 309 -10.96 21.75 -4.13
C TYR A 309 -11.24 21.58 -2.64
N LYS A 310 -12.40 21.99 -2.20
CA LYS A 310 -12.85 21.80 -0.82
C LYS A 310 -13.18 20.32 -0.55
N THR A 311 -12.21 19.45 -0.76
CA THR A 311 -12.36 18.04 -0.46
C THR A 311 -12.38 17.89 1.07
N PRO A 312 -13.48 17.47 1.68
CA PRO A 312 -13.56 17.30 3.12
C PRO A 312 -12.81 16.05 3.56
N VAL A 313 -11.48 16.14 3.59
CA VAL A 313 -10.64 15.04 4.07
C VAL A 313 -10.59 15.00 5.59
N PRO A 314 -10.47 13.81 6.21
CA PRO A 314 -10.28 13.68 7.63
C PRO A 314 -8.97 14.35 8.07
N LYS A 315 -9.03 15.03 9.24
CA LYS A 315 -7.88 15.76 9.80
C LYS A 315 -7.13 14.96 10.86
N THR A 316 -7.66 13.81 11.24
CA THR A 316 -7.09 12.95 12.27
C THR A 316 -7.17 11.48 11.85
N CYS A 317 -6.23 10.66 12.34
CA CYS A 317 -6.26 9.21 12.15
C CYS A 317 -7.55 8.59 12.71
N THR A 318 -8.05 9.10 13.83
CA THR A 318 -9.32 8.68 14.41
C THR A 318 -10.49 8.95 13.45
N ALA A 319 -10.59 10.16 12.87
CA ALA A 319 -11.66 10.48 11.93
C ALA A 319 -11.57 9.65 10.64
N LEU A 320 -10.34 9.43 10.13
CA LEU A 320 -10.07 8.54 9.00
C LEU A 320 -10.55 7.11 9.28
N THR A 321 -10.23 6.59 10.46
CA THR A 321 -10.64 5.25 10.90
C THR A 321 -12.18 5.10 10.87
N GLN A 322 -12.92 6.08 11.36
CA GLN A 322 -14.39 6.01 11.37
C GLN A 322 -14.98 6.01 9.95
N GLN A 323 -14.45 6.85 9.04
CA GLN A 323 -14.92 6.86 7.65
C GLN A 323 -14.64 5.55 6.93
N VAL A 324 -13.49 4.93 7.18
CA VAL A 324 -13.16 3.60 6.63
C VAL A 324 -14.12 2.53 7.17
N LEU A 325 -14.36 2.51 8.49
CA LEU A 325 -15.30 1.57 9.10
C LEU A 325 -16.70 1.68 8.52
N ASP A 326 -17.16 2.89 8.21
CA ASP A 326 -18.50 3.11 7.65
C ASP A 326 -18.63 2.61 6.19
N LEU A 327 -17.51 2.52 5.44
CA LEU A 327 -17.49 2.02 4.06
C LEU A 327 -17.34 0.50 3.94
N ILE A 328 -16.73 -0.18 4.92
CA ILE A 328 -16.46 -1.63 4.86
C ILE A 328 -17.72 -2.45 4.51
N PRO A 329 -18.90 -2.26 5.15
CA PRO A 329 -20.08 -3.06 4.84
C PRO A 329 -20.52 -2.94 3.37
N GLU A 330 -20.35 -1.77 2.77
CA GLU A 330 -20.71 -1.55 1.37
C GLU A 330 -19.70 -2.17 0.42
N VAL A 331 -18.40 -2.08 0.72
CA VAL A 331 -17.35 -2.79 -0.01
C VAL A 331 -17.61 -4.29 -0.02
N MET A 332 -17.93 -4.87 1.14
CA MET A 332 -18.28 -6.30 1.25
C MET A 332 -19.51 -6.65 0.38
N SER A 333 -20.54 -5.81 0.43
CA SER A 333 -21.77 -6.04 -0.35
C SER A 333 -21.54 -6.05 -1.86
N VAL A 334 -20.67 -5.18 -2.37
CA VAL A 334 -20.33 -5.13 -3.80
C VAL A 334 -19.64 -6.41 -4.29
N HIS A 335 -18.99 -7.11 -3.39
CA HIS A 335 -18.30 -8.38 -3.67
C HIS A 335 -19.14 -9.62 -3.29
N ASP A 336 -20.46 -9.46 -3.10
CA ASP A 336 -21.40 -10.54 -2.72
C ASP A 336 -21.01 -11.25 -1.40
N ILE A 337 -20.35 -10.54 -0.49
CA ILE A 337 -19.96 -11.02 0.83
C ILE A 337 -21.00 -10.55 1.84
N GLY A 338 -21.56 -11.47 2.63
CA GLY A 338 -22.33 -11.16 3.80
C GLY A 338 -21.43 -10.63 4.90
N PHE A 339 -21.77 -9.50 5.50
CA PHE A 339 -20.92 -8.85 6.48
C PHE A 339 -21.72 -8.32 7.66
N GLU A 340 -21.20 -8.54 8.86
CA GLU A 340 -21.79 -8.06 10.10
C GLU A 340 -20.70 -7.60 11.08
N TYR A 341 -20.89 -6.42 11.70
CA TYR A 341 -20.13 -6.06 12.90
C TYR A 341 -20.70 -6.77 14.12
N VAL A 342 -19.81 -7.42 14.88
CA VAL A 342 -20.19 -8.15 16.11
C VAL A 342 -19.37 -7.66 17.30
N ASP A 343 -19.88 -7.91 18.51
CA ASP A 343 -19.14 -7.68 19.76
C ASP A 343 -18.33 -8.92 20.21
N GLY A 344 -18.53 -10.06 19.55
CA GLY A 344 -17.87 -11.34 19.83
C GLY A 344 -16.56 -11.56 19.08
N GLU A 345 -16.20 -12.83 18.88
CA GLU A 345 -15.01 -13.22 18.12
C GLU A 345 -15.24 -13.02 16.62
N ASN A 346 -14.12 -12.83 15.88
CA ASN A 346 -14.14 -12.74 14.44
C ASN A 346 -14.45 -14.10 13.81
N GLU A 347 -15.31 -14.11 12.81
CA GLU A 347 -15.60 -15.28 11.97
C GLU A 347 -15.22 -14.97 10.53
N ILE A 348 -14.05 -15.41 10.08
CA ILE A 348 -13.58 -15.28 8.72
C ILE A 348 -12.77 -16.52 8.30
N ASN A 349 -13.10 -17.08 7.14
CA ASN A 349 -12.31 -18.13 6.51
C ASN A 349 -11.48 -17.55 5.36
N LEU A 350 -10.22 -17.25 5.63
CA LEU A 350 -9.31 -16.63 4.67
C LEU A 350 -9.10 -17.49 3.41
N GLU A 351 -9.04 -18.82 3.55
CA GLU A 351 -8.83 -19.72 2.42
C GLU A 351 -10.05 -19.80 1.51
N GLU A 352 -11.25 -19.76 2.07
CA GLU A 352 -12.49 -19.72 1.31
C GLU A 352 -12.62 -18.39 0.55
N THR A 353 -12.35 -17.30 1.21
CA THR A 353 -12.39 -15.95 0.63
C THR A 353 -11.38 -15.82 -0.51
N LYS A 354 -10.17 -16.31 -0.32
CA LYS A 354 -9.14 -16.33 -1.35
C LYS A 354 -9.61 -17.02 -2.62
N LYS A 355 -10.22 -18.21 -2.52
CA LYS A 355 -10.66 -18.99 -3.68
C LYS A 355 -11.69 -18.27 -4.54
N VAL A 356 -12.63 -17.57 -3.93
CA VAL A 356 -13.70 -16.86 -4.67
C VAL A 356 -13.17 -15.72 -5.53
N LEU A 357 -12.11 -15.06 -5.08
CA LEU A 357 -11.58 -13.86 -5.72
C LEU A 357 -10.32 -14.08 -6.56
N ASP A 358 -9.71 -15.27 -6.48
CA ASP A 358 -8.47 -15.63 -7.19
C ASP A 358 -8.54 -15.37 -8.70
N GLY A 359 -9.69 -15.64 -9.30
CA GLY A 359 -9.88 -15.52 -10.74
C GLY A 359 -9.72 -14.11 -11.30
N TYR A 360 -9.87 -13.06 -10.50
CA TYR A 360 -9.74 -11.67 -10.95
C TYR A 360 -8.27 -11.26 -11.12
N VAL A 361 -7.47 -11.41 -10.08
CA VAL A 361 -6.04 -11.06 -10.11
C VAL A 361 -5.28 -11.90 -11.13
N GLN A 362 -5.58 -13.19 -11.21
CA GLN A 362 -4.98 -14.11 -12.19
C GLN A 362 -5.27 -13.71 -13.64
N ARG A 363 -6.46 -13.20 -13.95
CA ARG A 363 -6.79 -12.71 -15.29
C ARG A 363 -5.98 -11.48 -15.66
N ILE A 364 -5.79 -10.58 -14.73
CA ILE A 364 -4.96 -9.40 -14.92
C ILE A 364 -3.53 -9.82 -15.24
N PHE A 365 -2.92 -10.70 -14.44
CA PHE A 365 -1.56 -11.18 -14.69
C PHE A 365 -1.37 -11.91 -16.01
N LYS A 366 -2.37 -12.67 -16.47
CA LYS A 366 -2.29 -13.33 -17.78
C LYS A 366 -2.25 -12.34 -18.94
N ARG A 367 -2.79 -11.16 -18.80
CA ARG A 367 -2.84 -10.12 -19.84
C ARG A 367 -1.79 -9.04 -19.67
N SER A 368 -1.25 -8.93 -18.46
CA SER A 368 -0.23 -7.98 -18.10
C SER A 368 1.13 -8.43 -18.60
N PRO A 369 1.98 -7.61 -18.35
CA PRO A 369 2.49 -6.32 -18.80
C PRO A 369 3.50 -6.53 -19.89
N TYR A 370 3.85 -7.77 -20.07
CA TYR A 370 4.75 -8.20 -21.14
C TYR A 370 4.10 -8.02 -22.51
N SER A 371 2.80 -7.73 -22.49
CA SER A 371 1.99 -7.50 -23.69
C SER A 371 1.69 -6.02 -23.93
N PHE A 372 2.10 -5.12 -23.04
CA PHE A 372 2.02 -3.68 -23.27
C PHE A 372 3.17 -3.20 -24.19
N GLU A 373 3.38 -3.92 -25.24
CA GLU A 373 4.01 -3.38 -26.42
C GLU A 373 3.01 -2.41 -27.08
N VAL A 374 3.53 -1.40 -27.75
CA VAL A 374 2.75 -0.38 -28.46
C VAL A 374 1.64 -0.96 -29.33
N THR A 375 1.83 -2.17 -29.85
CA THR A 375 0.84 -2.93 -30.61
C THR A 375 -0.41 -3.32 -29.83
N ASN A 376 -0.30 -3.55 -28.52
CA ASN A 376 -1.43 -3.92 -27.66
C ASN A 376 -2.20 -2.71 -27.13
N MET A 377 -1.64 -1.52 -27.19
CA MET A 377 -2.35 -0.28 -26.91
C MET A 377 -3.54 -0.03 -27.85
N MET A 378 -3.53 -0.65 -29.03
CA MET A 378 -4.61 -0.56 -30.03
C MET A 378 -5.75 -1.55 -29.78
N HIS A 379 -5.61 -2.48 -28.85
CA HIS A 379 -6.63 -3.45 -28.51
C HIS A 379 -7.42 -3.01 -27.29
N THR A 380 -8.49 -2.25 -27.54
CA THR A 380 -9.47 -1.80 -26.53
C THR A 380 -10.08 -2.96 -25.74
N ASP A 381 -10.07 -4.18 -26.27
CA ASP A 381 -10.60 -5.39 -25.62
C ASP A 381 -9.88 -5.71 -24.31
N ALA A 382 -8.60 -5.36 -24.17
CA ALA A 382 -7.86 -5.53 -22.95
C ALA A 382 -8.38 -4.61 -21.82
N ILE A 383 -8.88 -3.43 -22.16
CA ILE A 383 -9.39 -2.43 -21.23
C ILE A 383 -10.83 -2.78 -20.80
N VAL A 384 -11.64 -3.30 -21.69
CA VAL A 384 -13.06 -3.61 -21.45
C VAL A 384 -13.27 -4.82 -20.54
N GLU A 385 -12.32 -5.76 -20.45
CA GLU A 385 -12.45 -6.93 -19.59
C GLU A 385 -12.07 -6.66 -18.11
N TYR A 386 -11.53 -5.49 -17.78
CA TYR A 386 -11.26 -5.10 -16.40
C TYR A 386 -12.52 -4.68 -15.64
N ASP A 387 -13.55 -4.22 -16.36
CA ASP A 387 -14.81 -3.72 -15.78
C ASP A 387 -15.92 -4.78 -15.72
N LYS A 388 -15.62 -6.02 -16.08
CA LYS A 388 -16.54 -7.17 -16.00
C LYS A 388 -16.07 -8.20 -14.97
#